data_f4ea915c3116d77a71e3195acc9deeee
#
_entry.id   f4ea915c3116d77a71e3195acc9deeee
#
_cell.length_a   1.000
_cell.length_b   1.000
_cell.length_c   1.000
_cell.angle_alpha   90.00
_cell.angle_beta   90.00
_cell.angle_gamma   90.00
#
_symmetry.space_group_name_H-M   'P 1'
#
loop_
_entity.id
_entity.type
_entity.pdbx_description
1 polymer ?
#
loop_
_entity_poly.entity_id
_entity_poly.type
_entity_poly.pdbx_seq_one_letter_code
_entity_poly.pdbx_strand_id
1 'polypeptide(L)'
;KIPYASYPFPKKVPNKRTALLENLKCFSEAQRIHIIKELCELPELSSSPDVSRLKQIITQRTGGDEALSVDTKIIAKTRHWLDSYPRAQRAYEQAIEKFENGEYQRNTLDDMRFSLEMLVKDLLKNERSLENNKNDLATALKCRKVSAEFRNMVTTLVSYFCTYQNDHVKHNDNIKENELEYTIEFTSTVMKFLIKTLG
;
A
#
# COMPACT_ATOMS: atom_id res chain seq x y z
N LYS A 1 15.57 0.31 7.90
CA LYS A 1 16.10 1.56 8.49
C LYS A 1 15.03 2.09 9.43
N ILE A 2 15.28 2.12 10.75
CA ILE A 2 14.31 2.61 11.74
C ILE A 2 13.99 4.08 11.43
N PRO A 3 12.72 4.49 11.28
CA PRO A 3 12.36 5.87 11.06
C PRO A 3 12.92 6.75 12.18
N TYR A 4 13.50 7.87 11.82
CA TYR A 4 14.13 8.79 12.74
C TYR A 4 13.55 10.19 12.56
N ALA A 5 12.95 10.75 13.61
CA ALA A 5 12.59 12.15 13.63
C ALA A 5 13.80 12.98 14.03
N SER A 6 14.13 13.99 13.23
CA SER A 6 15.21 14.93 13.59
C SER A 6 14.81 15.66 14.88
N TYR A 7 15.76 15.69 15.79
CA TYR A 7 15.55 16.03 17.17
C TYR A 7 15.92 17.48 17.47
N PRO A 8 15.15 18.18 18.30
CA PRO A 8 15.69 18.75 19.52
C PRO A 8 14.98 18.16 20.74
N PHE A 9 15.73 17.41 21.59
CA PHE A 9 15.23 17.06 22.89
C PHE A 9 14.84 18.36 23.61
N PRO A 10 13.60 18.48 24.12
CA PRO A 10 13.32 19.57 25.05
C PRO A 10 14.37 19.49 26.16
N LYS A 11 15.00 20.60 26.49
CA LYS A 11 16.17 20.69 27.37
C LYS A 11 15.99 20.07 28.77
N LYS A 12 14.85 19.43 29.09
CA LYS A 12 14.51 18.80 30.37
C LYS A 12 13.71 17.51 30.18
N VAL A 13 14.31 16.48 29.59
CA VAL A 13 13.72 15.15 29.64
C VAL A 13 14.34 14.42 30.83
N PRO A 14 13.57 14.04 31.87
CA PRO A 14 14.11 13.53 33.13
C PRO A 14 14.80 12.16 33.00
N ASN A 15 14.47 11.37 31.98
CA ASN A 15 15.07 10.05 31.76
C ASN A 15 14.84 9.54 30.33
N LYS A 16 15.56 8.46 29.97
CA LYS A 16 15.51 7.82 28.64
C LYS A 16 14.10 7.31 28.26
N ARG A 17 13.32 6.84 29.25
CA ARG A 17 11.94 6.37 29.03
C ARG A 17 11.04 7.49 28.53
N THR A 18 11.08 8.64 29.22
CA THR A 18 10.30 9.82 28.82
C THR A 18 10.74 10.30 27.45
N ALA A 19 12.05 10.31 27.18
CA ALA A 19 12.60 10.67 25.88
C ALA A 19 12.03 9.80 24.75
N LEU A 20 12.02 8.49 24.94
CA LEU A 20 11.46 7.54 23.95
C LEU A 20 9.96 7.80 23.74
N LEU A 21 9.18 7.97 24.82
CA LEU A 21 7.74 8.20 24.71
C LEU A 21 7.42 9.51 24.00
N GLU A 22 8.15 10.58 24.28
CA GLU A 22 7.96 11.88 23.60
C GLU A 22 8.34 11.77 22.11
N ASN A 23 9.40 11.06 21.80
CA ASN A 23 9.81 10.83 20.41
C ASN A 23 8.74 10.01 19.66
N LEU A 24 8.22 8.95 20.25
CA LEU A 24 7.18 8.12 19.64
C LEU A 24 5.87 8.90 19.36
N LYS A 25 5.56 9.95 20.10
CA LYS A 25 4.37 10.78 19.84
C LYS A 25 4.42 11.51 18.48
N CYS A 26 5.61 11.71 17.92
CA CYS A 26 5.79 12.35 16.61
C CYS A 26 5.38 11.44 15.44
N PHE A 27 5.12 10.16 15.69
CA PHE A 27 4.81 9.16 14.69
C PHE A 27 3.35 8.72 14.75
N SER A 28 2.78 8.29 13.63
CA SER A 28 1.47 7.64 13.58
C SER A 28 1.48 6.34 14.40
N GLU A 29 0.30 5.79 14.69
CA GLU A 29 0.19 4.54 15.45
C GLU A 29 0.88 3.38 14.74
N ALA A 30 0.68 3.25 13.43
CA ALA A 30 1.33 2.22 12.60
C ALA A 30 2.86 2.36 12.63
N GLN A 31 3.39 3.57 12.47
CA GLN A 31 4.82 3.83 12.56
C GLN A 31 5.38 3.52 13.95
N ARG A 32 4.65 3.84 15.02
CA ARG A 32 5.05 3.49 16.41
C ARG A 32 5.17 1.99 16.59
N ILE A 33 4.19 1.22 16.10
CA ILE A 33 4.20 -0.24 16.16
C ILE A 33 5.39 -0.79 15.38
N HIS A 34 5.62 -0.30 14.16
CA HIS A 34 6.78 -0.68 13.35
C HIS A 34 8.11 -0.39 14.06
N ILE A 35 8.31 0.83 14.58
CA ILE A 35 9.51 1.20 15.34
C ILE A 35 9.73 0.27 16.54
N ILE A 36 8.67 -0.06 17.28
CA ILE A 36 8.78 -0.95 18.44
C ILE A 36 9.12 -2.37 18.02
N LYS A 37 8.54 -2.87 16.92
CA LYS A 37 8.88 -4.20 16.35
C LYS A 37 10.36 -4.24 15.99
N GLU A 38 10.87 -3.28 15.24
CA GLU A 38 12.28 -3.17 14.84
C GLU A 38 13.22 -3.08 16.06
N LEU A 39 12.84 -2.31 17.08
CA LEU A 39 13.63 -2.26 18.33
C LEU A 39 13.69 -3.61 19.04
N CYS A 40 12.61 -4.40 18.97
CA CYS A 40 12.57 -5.75 19.57
C CYS A 40 13.46 -6.76 18.84
N GLU A 41 13.86 -6.49 17.61
CA GLU A 41 14.76 -7.36 16.82
C GLU A 41 16.25 -7.02 17.02
N LEU A 42 16.57 -5.91 17.72
CA LEU A 42 17.96 -5.56 18.01
C LEU A 42 18.63 -6.65 18.83
N PRO A 43 19.87 -7.08 18.47
CA PRO A 43 20.58 -8.15 19.17
C PRO A 43 20.72 -7.93 20.69
N GLU A 44 20.87 -6.66 21.10
CA GLU A 44 21.04 -6.27 22.50
C GLU A 44 19.73 -6.39 23.31
N LEU A 45 18.59 -6.44 22.65
CA LEU A 45 17.26 -6.44 23.28
C LEU A 45 16.52 -7.76 23.08
N SER A 46 16.77 -8.46 21.97
CA SER A 46 16.00 -9.63 21.53
C SER A 46 16.01 -10.81 22.53
N SER A 47 17.04 -10.94 23.36
CA SER A 47 17.16 -11.99 24.37
C SER A 47 16.43 -11.67 25.69
N SER A 48 15.85 -10.48 25.84
CA SER A 48 15.17 -10.08 27.08
C SER A 48 13.78 -10.74 27.20
N PRO A 49 13.42 -11.33 28.37
CA PRO A 49 12.07 -11.85 28.61
C PRO A 49 10.97 -10.78 28.45
N ASP A 50 11.28 -9.54 28.84
CA ASP A 50 10.33 -8.41 28.70
C ASP A 50 10.06 -8.07 27.24
N VAL A 51 11.08 -8.20 26.37
CA VAL A 51 10.92 -8.02 24.92
C VAL A 51 10.08 -9.13 24.33
N SER A 52 10.27 -10.38 24.74
CA SER A 52 9.41 -11.50 24.32
C SER A 52 7.96 -11.28 24.73
N ARG A 53 7.72 -10.78 25.94
CA ARG A 53 6.38 -10.40 26.41
C ARG A 53 5.79 -9.23 25.63
N LEU A 54 6.61 -8.22 25.31
CA LEU A 54 6.18 -7.08 24.50
C LEU A 54 5.78 -7.51 23.08
N LYS A 55 6.56 -8.39 22.45
CA LYS A 55 6.21 -9.01 21.15
C LYS A 55 4.85 -9.70 21.21
N GLN A 56 4.57 -10.49 22.25
CA GLN A 56 3.27 -11.14 22.46
C GLN A 56 2.14 -10.12 22.61
N ILE A 57 2.33 -9.06 23.38
CA ILE A 57 1.33 -8.00 23.56
C ILE A 57 1.04 -7.28 22.25
N ILE A 58 2.08 -6.96 21.47
CA ILE A 58 1.93 -6.34 20.16
C ILE A 58 1.14 -7.27 19.23
N THR A 59 1.53 -8.53 19.12
CA THR A 59 0.83 -9.54 18.32
C THR A 59 -0.64 -9.69 18.73
N GLN A 60 -0.94 -9.72 20.02
CA GLN A 60 -2.33 -9.80 20.52
C GLN A 60 -3.15 -8.53 20.22
N ARG A 61 -2.56 -7.35 20.29
CA ARG A 61 -3.24 -6.07 20.05
C ARG A 61 -3.39 -5.75 18.56
N THR A 62 -2.45 -6.20 17.75
CA THR A 62 -2.48 -6.02 16.29
C THR A 62 -3.15 -7.19 15.57
N GLY A 63 -3.71 -8.14 16.30
CA GLY A 63 -4.37 -9.32 15.71
C GLY A 63 -3.42 -10.33 15.08
N GLY A 64 -2.15 -10.33 15.48
CA GLY A 64 -1.06 -11.00 14.78
C GLY A 64 -0.57 -10.16 13.59
N ASP A 65 0.38 -10.64 12.82
CA ASP A 65 0.83 -9.96 11.59
C ASP A 65 -0.26 -9.87 10.49
N GLU A 66 -1.49 -10.33 10.79
CA GLU A 66 -2.65 -10.27 9.90
C GLU A 66 -3.43 -8.94 9.99
N ALA A 67 -3.20 -8.09 11.00
CA ALA A 67 -4.11 -6.97 11.28
C ALA A 67 -3.93 -5.73 10.38
N LEU A 68 -2.87 -5.60 9.56
CA LEU A 68 -2.65 -4.50 8.59
C LEU A 68 -1.50 -4.85 7.62
N SER A 69 -1.39 -6.07 7.17
CA SER A 69 -0.39 -6.46 6.20
C SER A 69 -1.05 -6.84 4.89
N VAL A 70 -0.93 -5.97 3.90
CA VAL A 70 -1.14 -6.37 2.50
C VAL A 70 -0.41 -7.70 2.29
N ASP A 71 -1.08 -8.69 1.72
CA ASP A 71 -0.46 -10.01 1.50
C ASP A 71 0.85 -9.85 0.74
N THR A 72 1.97 -9.99 1.46
CA THR A 72 3.32 -9.87 0.91
C THR A 72 3.55 -10.78 -0.29
N LYS A 73 2.82 -11.91 -0.38
CA LYS A 73 2.87 -12.81 -1.53
C LYS A 73 2.19 -12.21 -2.75
N ILE A 74 1.11 -11.44 -2.58
CA ILE A 74 0.45 -10.73 -3.67
C ILE A 74 1.38 -9.65 -4.19
N ILE A 75 1.97 -8.85 -3.29
CA ILE A 75 2.94 -7.80 -3.66
C ILE A 75 4.13 -8.39 -4.43
N ALA A 76 4.80 -9.41 -3.87
CA ALA A 76 5.96 -10.02 -4.50
C ALA A 76 5.64 -10.60 -5.89
N LYS A 77 4.48 -11.25 -6.03
CA LYS A 77 4.02 -11.75 -7.33
C LYS A 77 3.72 -10.63 -8.31
N THR A 78 3.10 -9.54 -7.86
CA THR A 78 2.77 -8.40 -8.72
C THR A 78 4.03 -7.69 -9.19
N ARG A 79 5.01 -7.47 -8.31
CA ARG A 79 6.34 -6.96 -8.66
C ARG A 79 6.96 -7.76 -9.80
N HIS A 80 7.02 -9.09 -9.64
CA HIS A 80 7.56 -9.99 -10.67
C HIS A 80 6.81 -9.87 -12.02
N TRP A 81 5.47 -9.75 -12.00
CA TRP A 81 4.71 -9.60 -13.25
C TRP A 81 4.89 -8.23 -13.89
N LEU A 82 5.22 -7.20 -13.11
CA LEU A 82 5.49 -5.85 -13.59
C LEU A 82 6.90 -5.65 -14.14
N ASP A 83 7.80 -6.61 -14.03
CA ASP A 83 9.19 -6.50 -14.52
C ASP A 83 9.26 -6.11 -16.02
N SER A 84 8.28 -6.52 -16.83
CA SER A 84 8.17 -6.15 -18.24
C SER A 84 7.48 -4.78 -18.48
N TYR A 85 7.03 -4.10 -17.43
CA TYR A 85 6.27 -2.84 -17.48
C TYR A 85 6.87 -1.78 -16.54
N PRO A 86 8.06 -1.24 -16.85
CA PRO A 86 8.85 -0.44 -15.91
C PRO A 86 8.16 0.87 -15.48
N ARG A 87 7.25 1.44 -16.30
CA ARG A 87 6.48 2.64 -15.94
C ARG A 87 5.48 2.31 -14.83
N ALA A 88 4.74 1.22 -14.99
CA ALA A 88 3.77 0.75 -14.01
C ALA A 88 4.47 0.27 -12.74
N GLN A 89 5.57 -0.48 -12.86
CA GLN A 89 6.35 -0.99 -11.73
C GLN A 89 6.83 0.14 -10.82
N ARG A 90 7.40 1.21 -11.38
CA ARG A 90 7.90 2.34 -10.60
C ARG A 90 6.80 2.99 -9.75
N ALA A 91 5.63 3.22 -10.32
CA ALA A 91 4.50 3.80 -9.60
C ALA A 91 3.96 2.82 -8.54
N TYR A 92 3.94 1.51 -8.84
CA TYR A 92 3.56 0.47 -7.91
C TYR A 92 4.47 0.44 -6.68
N GLU A 93 5.81 0.48 -6.88
CA GLU A 93 6.77 0.50 -5.79
C GLU A 93 6.62 1.75 -4.91
N GLN A 94 6.36 2.91 -5.51
CA GLN A 94 6.08 4.14 -4.76
C GLN A 94 4.83 4.02 -3.89
N ALA A 95 3.76 3.40 -4.41
CA ALA A 95 2.55 3.16 -3.63
C ALA A 95 2.81 2.22 -2.45
N ILE A 96 3.52 1.11 -2.67
CA ILE A 96 3.83 0.16 -1.61
C ILE A 96 4.75 0.78 -0.55
N GLU A 97 5.80 1.50 -0.97
CA GLU A 97 6.70 2.19 -0.04
C GLU A 97 5.95 3.19 0.85
N LYS A 98 5.04 3.99 0.28
CA LYS A 98 4.21 4.93 1.04
C LYS A 98 3.27 4.21 2.02
N PHE A 99 2.68 3.09 1.60
CA PHE A 99 1.84 2.27 2.45
C PHE A 99 2.63 1.70 3.63
N GLU A 100 3.79 1.08 3.37
CA GLU A 100 4.68 0.49 4.40
C GLU A 100 5.21 1.56 5.38
N ASN A 101 5.41 2.79 4.91
CA ASN A 101 5.85 3.91 5.74
C ASN A 101 4.71 4.60 6.50
N GLY A 102 3.45 4.21 6.29
CA GLY A 102 2.28 4.86 6.88
C GLY A 102 2.12 6.31 6.40
N GLU A 103 2.59 6.62 5.20
CA GLU A 103 2.44 7.93 4.60
C GLU A 103 0.99 8.17 4.16
N TYR A 104 0.68 9.41 3.79
CA TYR A 104 -0.66 9.87 3.41
C TYR A 104 -1.39 8.86 2.51
N GLN A 105 -2.46 8.26 3.03
CA GLN A 105 -3.23 7.19 2.40
C GLN A 105 -3.72 7.55 1.00
N ARG A 106 -4.06 8.81 0.78
CA ARG A 106 -4.45 9.36 -0.52
C ARG A 106 -3.33 9.24 -1.56
N ASN A 107 -2.10 9.61 -1.20
CA ASN A 107 -0.98 9.54 -2.12
C ASN A 107 -0.69 8.10 -2.54
N THR A 108 -0.88 7.14 -1.64
CA THR A 108 -0.77 5.71 -1.92
C THR A 108 -1.80 5.27 -2.97
N LEU A 109 -3.07 5.68 -2.82
CA LEU A 109 -4.12 5.35 -3.79
C LEU A 109 -3.91 6.03 -5.14
N ASP A 110 -3.41 7.27 -5.16
CA ASP A 110 -3.08 7.98 -6.39
C ASP A 110 -1.95 7.27 -7.15
N ASP A 111 -0.92 6.78 -6.46
CA ASP A 111 0.16 6.02 -7.08
C ASP A 111 -0.32 4.63 -7.55
N MET A 112 -1.18 3.95 -6.80
CA MET A 112 -1.81 2.69 -7.23
C MET A 112 -2.64 2.88 -8.50
N ARG A 113 -3.47 3.94 -8.56
CA ARG A 113 -4.22 4.31 -9.76
C ARG A 113 -3.29 4.59 -10.92
N PHE A 114 -2.24 5.38 -10.69
CA PHE A 114 -1.27 5.74 -11.73
C PHE A 114 -0.51 4.51 -12.25
N SER A 115 -0.15 3.58 -11.37
CA SER A 115 0.45 2.31 -11.76
C SER A 115 -0.48 1.50 -12.67
N LEU A 116 -1.77 1.36 -12.31
CA LEU A 116 -2.75 0.68 -13.14
C LEU A 116 -2.94 1.39 -14.49
N GLU A 117 -2.95 2.73 -14.49
CA GLU A 117 -3.04 3.52 -15.74
C GLU A 117 -1.85 3.25 -16.67
N MET A 118 -0.62 3.26 -16.15
CA MET A 118 0.57 2.99 -16.94
C MET A 118 0.55 1.57 -17.51
N LEU A 119 0.15 0.58 -16.72
CA LEU A 119 -0.01 -0.79 -17.19
C LEU A 119 -1.04 -0.90 -18.31
N VAL A 120 -2.21 -0.27 -18.16
CA VAL A 120 -3.27 -0.31 -19.18
C VAL A 120 -2.82 0.37 -20.47
N LYS A 121 -2.10 1.50 -20.39
CA LYS A 121 -1.50 2.17 -21.57
C LYS A 121 -0.54 1.23 -22.31
N ASP A 122 0.35 0.57 -21.59
CA ASP A 122 1.32 -0.34 -22.17
C ASP A 122 0.64 -1.57 -22.82
N LEU A 123 -0.36 -2.16 -22.16
CA LEU A 123 -1.12 -3.30 -22.68
C LEU A 123 -1.98 -2.97 -23.89
N LEU A 124 -2.60 -1.80 -23.92
CA LEU A 124 -3.45 -1.32 -25.03
C LEU A 124 -2.66 -0.54 -26.09
N LYS A 125 -1.35 -0.32 -25.86
CA LYS A 125 -0.45 0.42 -26.75
C LYS A 125 -0.97 1.82 -27.12
N ASN A 126 -1.42 2.57 -26.10
CA ASN A 126 -1.91 3.93 -26.26
C ASN A 126 -1.50 4.81 -25.05
N GLU A 127 -1.75 6.11 -25.11
CA GLU A 127 -1.43 7.07 -24.05
C GLU A 127 -2.68 7.73 -23.42
N ARG A 128 -3.84 7.10 -23.55
CA ARG A 128 -5.09 7.61 -22.97
C ARG A 128 -5.11 7.43 -21.45
N SER A 129 -5.82 8.30 -20.74
CA SER A 129 -6.04 8.16 -19.30
C SER A 129 -6.79 6.86 -18.98
N LEU A 130 -6.69 6.42 -17.72
CA LEU A 130 -7.36 5.21 -17.25
C LEU A 130 -8.88 5.24 -17.53
N GLU A 131 -9.52 6.38 -17.28
CA GLU A 131 -10.94 6.60 -17.54
C GLU A 131 -11.30 6.41 -19.04
N ASN A 132 -10.52 7.02 -19.92
CA ASN A 132 -10.73 6.93 -21.36
C ASN A 132 -10.39 5.53 -21.93
N ASN A 133 -9.62 4.74 -21.22
CA ASN A 133 -9.27 3.37 -21.58
C ASN A 133 -10.31 2.33 -21.11
N LYS A 134 -11.32 2.70 -20.32
CA LYS A 134 -12.27 1.76 -19.72
C LYS A 134 -12.98 0.89 -20.76
N ASN A 135 -13.47 1.50 -21.84
CA ASN A 135 -14.20 0.79 -22.90
C ASN A 135 -13.26 -0.06 -23.78
N ASP A 136 -12.06 0.46 -24.07
CA ASP A 136 -11.06 -0.27 -24.87
C ASP A 136 -10.56 -1.48 -24.09
N LEU A 137 -10.34 -1.34 -22.77
CA LEU A 137 -9.99 -2.45 -21.87
C LEU A 137 -11.07 -3.53 -21.84
N ALA A 138 -12.35 -3.13 -21.70
CA ALA A 138 -13.47 -4.07 -21.71
C ALA A 138 -13.55 -4.83 -23.05
N THR A 139 -13.29 -4.15 -24.16
CA THR A 139 -13.27 -4.72 -25.51
C THR A 139 -12.10 -5.68 -25.68
N ALA A 140 -10.88 -5.31 -25.26
CA ALA A 140 -9.71 -6.16 -25.31
C ALA A 140 -9.93 -7.47 -24.51
N LEU A 141 -10.48 -7.37 -23.30
CA LEU A 141 -10.82 -8.52 -22.48
C LEU A 141 -11.90 -9.41 -23.13
N LYS A 142 -12.90 -8.80 -23.80
CA LYS A 142 -13.91 -9.54 -24.56
C LYS A 142 -13.29 -10.33 -25.72
N CYS A 143 -12.33 -9.75 -26.44
CA CYS A 143 -11.59 -10.45 -27.50
C CYS A 143 -10.81 -11.66 -26.97
N ARG A 144 -10.36 -11.61 -25.72
CA ARG A 144 -9.71 -12.73 -25.03
C ARG A 144 -10.71 -13.71 -24.38
N LYS A 145 -12.01 -13.61 -24.70
CA LYS A 145 -13.10 -14.46 -24.20
C LYS A 145 -13.26 -14.44 -22.65
N VAL A 146 -12.87 -13.34 -22.02
CA VAL A 146 -13.15 -13.13 -20.60
C VAL A 146 -14.65 -12.97 -20.38
N SER A 147 -15.21 -13.60 -19.34
CA SER A 147 -16.65 -13.54 -19.03
C SER A 147 -17.13 -12.10 -18.78
N ALA A 148 -18.42 -11.84 -19.03
CA ALA A 148 -18.98 -10.51 -18.84
C ALA A 148 -18.88 -10.04 -17.39
N GLU A 149 -19.12 -10.95 -16.43
CA GLU A 149 -19.06 -10.70 -14.99
C GLU A 149 -17.68 -10.25 -14.57
N PHE A 150 -16.64 -10.95 -15.05
CA PHE A 150 -15.25 -10.60 -14.72
C PHE A 150 -14.82 -9.28 -15.36
N ARG A 151 -15.23 -9.02 -16.63
CA ARG A 151 -14.99 -7.72 -17.28
C ARG A 151 -15.64 -6.59 -16.50
N ASN A 152 -16.88 -6.79 -16.02
CA ASN A 152 -17.57 -5.79 -15.20
C ASN A 152 -16.83 -5.51 -13.89
N MET A 153 -16.30 -6.52 -13.23
CA MET A 153 -15.49 -6.35 -12.01
C MET A 153 -14.25 -5.49 -12.27
N VAL A 154 -13.51 -5.76 -13.36
CA VAL A 154 -12.34 -4.96 -13.74
C VAL A 154 -12.74 -3.51 -14.08
N THR A 155 -13.81 -3.30 -14.85
CA THR A 155 -14.26 -1.95 -15.19
C THR A 155 -14.87 -1.20 -13.99
N THR A 156 -15.37 -1.91 -12.99
CA THR A 156 -15.81 -1.33 -11.70
C THR A 156 -14.62 -0.81 -10.90
N LEU A 157 -13.51 -1.54 -10.83
CA LEU A 157 -12.28 -1.04 -10.22
C LEU A 157 -11.78 0.24 -10.90
N VAL A 158 -11.74 0.25 -12.23
CA VAL A 158 -11.37 1.47 -12.99
C VAL A 158 -12.30 2.63 -12.63
N SER A 159 -13.62 2.38 -12.57
CA SER A 159 -14.61 3.41 -12.21
C SER A 159 -14.41 3.89 -10.77
N TYR A 160 -14.11 2.99 -9.84
CA TYR A 160 -13.80 3.34 -8.45
C TYR A 160 -12.66 4.38 -8.39
N PHE A 161 -11.54 4.14 -9.07
CA PHE A 161 -10.44 5.10 -9.10
C PHE A 161 -10.82 6.44 -9.72
N CYS A 162 -11.66 6.43 -10.79
CA CYS A 162 -12.11 7.66 -11.42
C CYS A 162 -13.04 8.47 -10.49
N THR A 163 -13.98 7.81 -9.82
CA THR A 163 -14.90 8.44 -8.87
C THR A 163 -14.15 8.93 -7.64
N TYR A 164 -13.24 8.11 -7.11
CA TYR A 164 -12.43 8.44 -5.95
C TYR A 164 -11.65 9.75 -6.14
N GLN A 165 -11.01 9.95 -7.30
CA GLN A 165 -10.31 11.20 -7.61
C GLN A 165 -11.24 12.42 -7.62
N ASN A 166 -12.47 12.27 -8.13
CA ASN A 166 -13.41 13.38 -8.26
C ASN A 166 -14.03 13.78 -6.91
N ASP A 167 -14.37 12.81 -6.07
CA ASP A 167 -15.16 13.03 -4.86
C ASP A 167 -14.28 13.27 -3.62
N HIS A 168 -13.20 12.53 -3.45
CA HIS A 168 -12.34 12.62 -2.26
C HIS A 168 -11.23 13.66 -2.37
N VAL A 169 -10.77 14.00 -3.59
CA VAL A 169 -9.80 15.08 -3.81
C VAL A 169 -10.34 16.43 -3.40
N LYS A 170 -11.67 16.60 -3.43
CA LYS A 170 -12.33 17.89 -3.17
C LYS A 170 -12.92 18.05 -1.77
N HIS A 171 -13.25 16.96 -1.05
CA HIS A 171 -14.16 17.09 0.10
C HIS A 171 -13.84 16.30 1.38
N ASN A 172 -12.96 15.28 1.41
CA ASN A 172 -12.67 14.58 2.68
C ASN A 172 -11.38 13.73 2.61
N ASP A 173 -10.44 13.99 3.52
CA ASP A 173 -9.17 13.23 3.64
C ASP A 173 -9.30 11.93 4.49
N ASN A 174 -10.50 11.43 4.74
CA ASN A 174 -10.74 10.26 5.60
C ASN A 174 -10.87 8.96 4.78
N ILE A 175 -9.73 8.43 4.35
CA ILE A 175 -9.67 7.05 3.86
C ILE A 175 -9.47 6.14 5.07
N LYS A 176 -10.25 5.08 5.15
CA LYS A 176 -10.05 4.07 6.19
C LYS A 176 -8.88 3.17 5.80
N GLU A 177 -7.99 2.91 6.73
CA GLU A 177 -6.77 2.15 6.52
C GLU A 177 -7.04 0.73 5.97
N ASN A 178 -8.07 0.07 6.46
CA ASN A 178 -8.51 -1.23 5.95
C ASN A 178 -9.02 -1.16 4.49
N GLU A 179 -9.69 -0.08 4.08
CA GLU A 179 -10.10 0.09 2.68
C GLU A 179 -8.91 0.28 1.75
N LEU A 180 -7.85 0.93 2.23
CA LEU A 180 -6.60 1.10 1.51
C LEU A 180 -5.90 -0.23 1.25
N GLU A 181 -5.76 -1.08 2.27
CA GLU A 181 -5.19 -2.42 2.16
C GLU A 181 -5.91 -3.25 1.09
N TYR A 182 -7.24 -3.40 1.21
CA TYR A 182 -8.03 -4.14 0.22
C TYR A 182 -7.93 -3.56 -1.19
N THR A 183 -7.85 -2.23 -1.33
CA THR A 183 -7.70 -1.59 -2.63
C THR A 183 -6.34 -1.91 -3.27
N ILE A 184 -5.26 -1.93 -2.48
CA ILE A 184 -3.94 -2.33 -2.94
C ILE A 184 -3.96 -3.79 -3.42
N GLU A 185 -4.48 -4.72 -2.62
CA GLU A 185 -4.53 -6.14 -2.95
C GLU A 185 -5.40 -6.42 -4.17
N PHE A 186 -6.58 -5.81 -4.23
CA PHE A 186 -7.48 -5.98 -5.36
C PHE A 186 -6.87 -5.43 -6.65
N THR A 187 -6.27 -4.22 -6.60
CA THR A 187 -5.58 -3.64 -7.75
C THR A 187 -4.42 -4.53 -8.20
N SER A 188 -3.61 -5.02 -7.28
CA SER A 188 -2.50 -5.93 -7.57
C SER A 188 -2.98 -7.22 -8.25
N THR A 189 -4.09 -7.78 -7.76
CA THR A 189 -4.70 -8.97 -8.35
C THR A 189 -5.21 -8.71 -9.77
N VAL A 190 -5.86 -7.56 -9.99
CA VAL A 190 -6.34 -7.15 -11.33
C VAL A 190 -5.17 -6.90 -12.28
N MET A 191 -4.12 -6.20 -11.84
CA MET A 191 -2.92 -5.97 -12.67
C MET A 191 -2.28 -7.28 -13.12
N LYS A 192 -2.09 -8.23 -12.21
CA LYS A 192 -1.61 -9.57 -12.55
C LYS A 192 -2.51 -10.28 -13.56
N PHE A 193 -3.82 -10.18 -13.38
CA PHE A 193 -4.78 -10.77 -14.32
C PHE A 193 -4.66 -10.13 -15.71
N LEU A 194 -4.59 -8.80 -15.79
CA LEU A 194 -4.45 -8.07 -17.05
C LEU A 194 -3.17 -8.46 -17.80
N ILE A 195 -2.04 -8.55 -17.10
CA ILE A 195 -0.76 -8.98 -17.70
C ILE A 195 -0.89 -10.39 -18.27
N LYS A 196 -1.45 -11.33 -17.52
CA LYS A 196 -1.62 -12.72 -17.98
C LYS A 196 -2.58 -12.86 -19.17
N THR A 197 -3.52 -11.95 -19.30
CA THR A 197 -4.59 -12.06 -20.31
C THR A 197 -4.27 -11.26 -21.57
N LEU A 198 -3.64 -10.11 -21.46
CA LEU A 198 -3.42 -9.13 -22.53
C LEU A 198 -1.94 -8.97 -22.90
N GLY A 199 -1.02 -9.29 -21.99
CA GLY A 199 0.42 -9.19 -22.17
C GLY A 199 1.07 -10.28 -23.00
#